data_9dfb7bf29b1b712b7c8c988e5a15a123
#
_entry.id   9dfb7bf29b1b712b7c8c988e5a15a123
#
_cell.length_a   1.000
_cell.length_b   1.000
_cell.length_c   1.000
_cell.angle_alpha   90.00
_cell.angle_beta   90.00
_cell.angle_gamma   90.00
#
_symmetry.space_group_name_H-M   'P 1'
#
loop_
_entity.id
_entity.type
_entity.pdbx_description
1 polymer ?
#
loop_
_entity_poly.entity_id
_entity_poly.type
_entity_poly.pdbx_seq_one_letter_code
_entity_poly.pdbx_strand_id
1 'polypeptide(L)'
;MGLFSATALVVSNMIGTGIFTGTGFLAGELGSTNLVFGIWVVGGVIAFLGAICYSELGINFPSSGGEYVYLTRAFGPAWGFMTGWASFFAGFSAPIATAALAFSEYLGHFFPALSQDNARVIAGSGDWAIRLGGAQAVACGLVAAFTVLNILGVQRVARVQNVLTATKVLVLLAFIVLGFTIGDGNASHFAASATRTVSTSLPGQFALSLVFVFFAYSGWNAATYVAEELRHPARTLPLAMGIGTALVTALYLVLNFVFVYALPLEDLKGQEAVGAIAASRLFGPEIAGIFSGLMALSLMSTVNAMITVGPRVYYAMAGNGAFPAIAAKVHPRFHTPVAAIVAQAVCTMIMTLTPFRELIQYIGFTLYFFAAMSVASLFIFRQRPEWQKLRVVSFAYPLFPLLFILMGVWVTYQGIVLKPYVALAAGVTLGTGALMYHVRLRSRTPQNPTIENY
;
A
#
# COMPACT_ATOMS: atom_id res chain seq x y z
N MET A 1 6.55 -14.95 16.98
CA MET A 1 7.61 -14.24 16.20
C MET A 1 8.41 -13.33 17.13
N GLY A 2 9.74 -13.16 16.88
CA GLY A 2 10.59 -12.19 17.61
C GLY A 2 10.63 -10.81 16.94
N LEU A 3 11.32 -9.84 17.58
CA LEU A 3 11.45 -8.47 17.09
C LEU A 3 11.99 -8.39 15.65
N PHE A 4 13.07 -9.11 15.35
CA PHE A 4 13.67 -9.09 14.00
C PHE A 4 12.67 -9.51 12.91
N SER A 5 11.96 -10.63 13.14
CA SER A 5 10.98 -11.14 12.14
C SER A 5 9.78 -10.20 12.00
N ALA A 6 9.32 -9.59 13.09
CA ALA A 6 8.22 -8.62 13.04
C ALA A 6 8.64 -7.34 12.31
N THR A 7 9.87 -6.83 12.54
CA THR A 7 10.43 -5.68 11.83
C THR A 7 10.59 -6.00 10.34
N ALA A 8 11.12 -7.17 10.00
CA ALA A 8 11.27 -7.61 8.60
C ALA A 8 9.92 -7.71 7.89
N LEU A 9 8.86 -8.13 8.59
CA LEU A 9 7.50 -8.16 8.05
C LEU A 9 7.01 -6.74 7.69
N VAL A 10 7.19 -5.76 8.59
CA VAL A 10 6.84 -4.36 8.32
C VAL A 10 7.61 -3.83 7.12
N VAL A 11 8.94 -3.97 7.12
CA VAL A 11 9.80 -3.50 6.02
C VAL A 11 9.41 -4.15 4.69
N SER A 12 9.17 -5.46 4.67
CA SER A 12 8.80 -6.18 3.45
C SER A 12 7.43 -5.76 2.90
N ASN A 13 6.47 -5.43 3.78
CA ASN A 13 5.14 -4.96 3.36
C ASN A 13 5.16 -3.51 2.87
N MET A 14 5.98 -2.64 3.45
CA MET A 14 6.09 -1.25 3.01
C MET A 14 6.79 -1.11 1.67
N ILE A 15 7.85 -1.90 1.41
CA ILE A 15 8.60 -1.82 0.16
C ILE A 15 7.77 -2.43 -0.97
N GLY A 16 7.08 -1.58 -1.71
CA GLY A 16 6.21 -1.95 -2.85
C GLY A 16 6.43 -1.05 -4.06
N THR A 17 5.42 -0.94 -4.92
CA THR A 17 5.43 -0.12 -6.14
C THR A 17 5.66 1.37 -5.87
N GLY A 18 5.18 1.90 -4.76
CA GLY A 18 5.14 3.33 -4.50
C GLY A 18 6.49 4.04 -4.59
N ILE A 19 7.57 3.40 -4.11
CA ILE A 19 8.91 4.00 -4.18
C ILE A 19 9.49 3.98 -5.61
N PHE A 20 9.10 3.00 -6.42
CA PHE A 20 9.62 2.85 -7.78
C PHE A 20 8.94 3.78 -8.79
N THR A 21 7.77 4.33 -8.45
CA THR A 21 6.94 5.13 -9.37
C THR A 21 6.61 6.52 -8.82
N GLY A 22 6.52 6.67 -7.50
CA GLY A 22 6.00 7.88 -6.85
C GLY A 22 6.78 9.14 -7.19
N THR A 23 8.11 9.07 -7.24
CA THR A 23 8.97 10.24 -7.48
C THR A 23 8.73 10.89 -8.84
N GLY A 24 8.40 10.10 -9.88
CA GLY A 24 8.09 10.65 -11.20
C GLY A 24 6.82 11.52 -11.19
N PHE A 25 5.77 11.09 -10.48
CA PHE A 25 4.56 11.90 -10.31
C PHE A 25 4.83 13.14 -9.47
N LEU A 26 5.54 12.99 -8.34
CA LEU A 26 5.88 14.09 -7.45
C LEU A 26 6.73 15.17 -8.14
N ALA A 27 7.63 14.78 -9.04
CA ALA A 27 8.44 15.69 -9.82
C ALA A 27 7.60 16.66 -10.66
N GLY A 28 6.61 16.12 -11.38
CA GLY A 28 5.70 16.93 -12.19
C GLY A 28 4.71 17.76 -11.37
N GLU A 29 4.26 17.25 -10.23
CA GLU A 29 3.25 17.90 -9.42
C GLU A 29 3.83 19.02 -8.54
N LEU A 30 4.99 18.81 -7.93
CA LEU A 30 5.61 19.76 -6.98
C LEU A 30 6.64 20.67 -7.62
N GLY A 31 7.32 20.24 -8.68
CA GLY A 31 8.26 21.05 -9.46
C GLY A 31 9.55 21.45 -8.73
N SER A 32 9.78 21.02 -7.49
CA SER A 32 10.93 21.38 -6.67
C SER A 32 11.51 20.16 -5.96
N THR A 33 12.82 19.98 -6.07
CA THR A 33 13.57 18.91 -5.40
C THR A 33 13.36 18.93 -3.88
N ASN A 34 13.40 20.12 -3.27
CA ASN A 34 13.21 20.28 -1.83
C ASN A 34 11.79 19.84 -1.40
N LEU A 35 10.77 20.13 -2.22
CA LEU A 35 9.40 19.72 -1.93
C LEU A 35 9.22 18.21 -2.12
N VAL A 36 9.89 17.62 -3.11
CA VAL A 36 9.88 16.15 -3.30
C VAL A 36 10.52 15.46 -2.10
N PHE A 37 11.69 15.91 -1.61
CA PHE A 37 12.26 15.34 -0.38
C PHE A 37 11.38 15.63 0.84
N GLY A 38 10.89 16.86 0.96
CA GLY A 38 10.03 17.28 2.08
C GLY A 38 8.79 16.42 2.21
N ILE A 39 8.12 16.07 1.11
CA ILE A 39 6.92 15.25 1.15
C ILE A 39 7.20 13.81 1.57
N TRP A 40 8.36 13.22 1.19
CA TRP A 40 8.79 11.92 1.66
C TRP A 40 9.09 11.91 3.17
N VAL A 41 9.69 13.00 3.68
CA VAL A 41 9.89 13.17 5.13
C VAL A 41 8.56 13.29 5.85
N VAL A 42 7.66 14.16 5.38
CA VAL A 42 6.32 14.35 5.98
C VAL A 42 5.55 13.03 5.98
N GLY A 43 5.52 12.31 4.87
CA GLY A 43 4.85 11.01 4.78
C GLY A 43 5.44 9.98 5.73
N GLY A 44 6.77 9.91 5.85
CA GLY A 44 7.46 9.03 6.81
C GLY A 44 7.13 9.36 8.26
N VAL A 45 7.09 10.65 8.61
CA VAL A 45 6.67 11.10 9.96
C VAL A 45 5.23 10.70 10.25
N ILE A 46 4.31 10.95 9.32
CA ILE A 46 2.90 10.58 9.50
C ILE A 46 2.73 9.06 9.59
N ALA A 47 3.41 8.28 8.76
CA ALA A 47 3.40 6.82 8.86
C ALA A 47 3.93 6.33 10.22
N PHE A 48 4.99 6.97 10.74
CA PHE A 48 5.54 6.67 12.07
C PHE A 48 4.56 7.00 13.19
N LEU A 49 3.87 8.14 13.12
CA LEU A 49 2.81 8.50 14.08
C LEU A 49 1.66 7.48 14.06
N GLY A 50 1.24 7.06 12.85
CA GLY A 50 0.27 5.98 12.67
C GLY A 50 0.73 4.68 13.30
N ALA A 51 1.98 4.26 13.03
CA ALA A 51 2.58 3.04 13.57
C ALA A 51 2.58 3.03 15.11
N ILE A 52 2.92 4.14 15.73
CA ILE A 52 2.89 4.28 17.20
C ILE A 52 1.46 4.18 17.74
N CYS A 53 0.50 4.89 17.14
CA CYS A 53 -0.91 4.84 17.54
C CYS A 53 -1.49 3.43 17.39
N TYR A 54 -1.23 2.76 16.27
CA TYR A 54 -1.68 1.39 16.03
C TYR A 54 -1.01 0.37 16.93
N SER A 55 0.20 0.63 17.37
CA SER A 55 0.87 -0.23 18.36
C SER A 55 0.09 -0.28 19.65
N GLU A 56 -0.47 0.85 20.11
CA GLU A 56 -1.31 0.88 21.31
C GLU A 56 -2.63 0.15 21.11
N LEU A 57 -3.24 0.27 19.92
CA LEU A 57 -4.43 -0.53 19.58
C LEU A 57 -4.10 -2.02 19.54
N GLY A 58 -3.00 -2.41 18.89
CA GLY A 58 -2.60 -3.79 18.69
C GLY A 58 -2.22 -4.53 19.97
N ILE A 59 -1.63 -3.85 20.97
CA ILE A 59 -1.33 -4.51 22.26
C ILE A 59 -2.58 -4.74 23.12
N ASN A 60 -3.61 -3.91 22.95
CA ASN A 60 -4.88 -4.06 23.66
C ASN A 60 -5.87 -4.98 22.93
N PHE A 61 -5.72 -5.12 21.64
CA PHE A 61 -6.51 -6.02 20.80
C PHE A 61 -5.57 -6.92 19.97
N PRO A 62 -4.86 -7.86 20.59
CA PRO A 62 -3.92 -8.73 19.90
C PRO A 62 -4.67 -9.79 19.08
N SER A 63 -5.24 -9.37 17.96
CA SER A 63 -5.96 -10.23 17.05
C SER A 63 -5.54 -9.97 15.61
N SER A 64 -5.62 -10.98 14.75
CA SER A 64 -5.25 -10.87 13.33
C SER A 64 -6.20 -10.03 12.48
N GLY A 65 -7.19 -9.38 13.09
CA GLY A 65 -8.23 -8.59 12.40
C GLY A 65 -7.87 -7.11 12.19
N GLY A 66 -6.82 -6.57 12.83
CA GLY A 66 -6.38 -5.18 12.64
C GLY A 66 -7.54 -4.16 12.74
N GLU A 67 -7.67 -3.28 11.75
CA GLU A 67 -8.69 -2.22 11.68
C GLU A 67 -10.13 -2.76 11.79
N TYR A 68 -10.40 -3.94 11.25
CA TYR A 68 -11.72 -4.58 11.38
C TYR A 68 -12.14 -4.69 12.85
N VAL A 69 -11.24 -5.14 13.72
CA VAL A 69 -11.50 -5.29 15.15
C VAL A 69 -11.61 -3.94 15.83
N TYR A 70 -10.69 -3.02 15.54
CA TYR A 70 -10.66 -1.70 16.17
C TYR A 70 -11.95 -0.93 15.87
N LEU A 71 -12.36 -0.89 14.60
CA LEU A 71 -13.54 -0.15 14.18
C LEU A 71 -14.85 -0.84 14.61
N THR A 72 -14.90 -2.18 14.62
CA THR A 72 -16.04 -2.92 15.16
C THR A 72 -16.26 -2.59 16.64
N ARG A 73 -15.20 -2.56 17.43
CA ARG A 73 -15.26 -2.31 18.87
C ARG A 73 -15.46 -0.86 19.26
N ALA A 74 -15.01 0.09 18.41
CA ALA A 74 -15.16 1.51 18.64
C ALA A 74 -16.49 2.06 18.13
N PHE A 75 -16.88 1.70 16.92
CA PHE A 75 -17.98 2.33 16.17
C PHE A 75 -19.10 1.35 15.78
N GLY A 76 -18.93 0.07 16.08
CA GLY A 76 -19.90 -0.99 15.81
C GLY A 76 -19.65 -1.80 14.54
N PRO A 77 -20.42 -2.92 14.37
CA PRO A 77 -20.15 -3.93 13.34
C PRO A 77 -20.24 -3.41 11.90
N ALA A 78 -21.03 -2.37 11.64
CA ALA A 78 -21.14 -1.76 10.32
C ALA A 78 -19.80 -1.18 9.85
N TRP A 79 -19.08 -0.48 10.73
CA TRP A 79 -17.78 0.12 10.43
C TRP A 79 -16.68 -0.94 10.23
N GLY A 80 -16.69 -1.99 11.05
CA GLY A 80 -15.81 -3.13 10.83
C GLY A 80 -16.07 -3.80 9.47
N PHE A 81 -17.35 -4.05 9.15
CA PHE A 81 -17.70 -4.61 7.84
C PHE A 81 -17.24 -3.73 6.68
N MET A 82 -17.48 -2.42 6.74
CA MET A 82 -17.07 -1.48 5.70
C MET A 82 -15.54 -1.46 5.51
N THR A 83 -14.77 -1.58 6.60
CA THR A 83 -13.31 -1.71 6.52
C THR A 83 -12.89 -2.96 5.76
N GLY A 84 -13.45 -4.11 6.08
CA GLY A 84 -13.15 -5.35 5.38
C GLY A 84 -13.62 -5.33 3.91
N TRP A 85 -14.78 -4.72 3.63
CA TRP A 85 -15.27 -4.50 2.28
C TRP A 85 -14.32 -3.61 1.47
N ALA A 86 -13.90 -2.49 2.05
CA ALA A 86 -12.92 -1.60 1.42
C ALA A 86 -11.56 -2.28 1.22
N SER A 87 -11.16 -3.16 2.15
CA SER A 87 -9.92 -3.94 2.02
C SER A 87 -9.95 -4.87 0.81
N PHE A 88 -11.13 -5.43 0.45
CA PHE A 88 -11.26 -6.27 -0.74
C PHE A 88 -10.89 -5.50 -2.01
N PHE A 89 -11.37 -4.27 -2.16
CA PHE A 89 -11.13 -3.44 -3.34
C PHE A 89 -9.81 -2.65 -3.23
N ALA A 90 -9.73 -1.75 -2.27
CA ALA A 90 -8.65 -0.79 -2.13
C ALA A 90 -7.44 -1.33 -1.35
N GLY A 91 -7.66 -2.26 -0.40
CA GLY A 91 -6.58 -2.80 0.43
C GLY A 91 -5.73 -3.85 -0.27
N PHE A 92 -6.33 -4.63 -1.18
CA PHE A 92 -5.63 -5.73 -1.83
C PHE A 92 -5.79 -5.75 -3.35
N SER A 93 -7.03 -5.73 -3.90
CA SER A 93 -7.21 -5.89 -5.34
C SER A 93 -6.57 -4.76 -6.15
N ALA A 94 -6.77 -3.51 -5.76
CA ALA A 94 -6.16 -2.36 -6.45
C ALA A 94 -4.63 -2.31 -6.28
N PRO A 95 -4.02 -2.54 -5.09
CA PRO A 95 -2.57 -2.62 -4.96
C PRO A 95 -1.93 -3.77 -5.74
N ILE A 96 -2.60 -4.92 -5.87
CA ILE A 96 -2.12 -6.01 -6.73
C ILE A 96 -2.15 -5.57 -8.20
N ALA A 97 -3.22 -4.92 -8.63
CA ALA A 97 -3.33 -4.40 -10.01
C ALA A 97 -2.23 -3.37 -10.31
N THR A 98 -2.00 -2.42 -9.39
CA THR A 98 -0.90 -1.44 -9.50
C THR A 98 0.46 -2.12 -9.58
N ALA A 99 0.73 -3.11 -8.72
CA ALA A 99 1.99 -3.83 -8.73
C ALA A 99 2.19 -4.64 -10.04
N ALA A 100 1.13 -5.23 -10.56
CA ALA A 100 1.17 -5.98 -11.81
C ALA A 100 1.32 -5.06 -13.04
N LEU A 101 0.71 -3.89 -13.05
CA LEU A 101 0.90 -2.89 -14.10
C LEU A 101 2.31 -2.30 -14.06
N ALA A 102 2.84 -1.98 -12.87
CA ALA A 102 4.22 -1.54 -12.73
C ALA A 102 5.22 -2.63 -13.17
N PHE A 103 4.95 -3.90 -12.88
CA PHE A 103 5.74 -5.01 -13.41
C PHE A 103 5.81 -4.97 -14.95
N SER A 104 4.66 -4.76 -15.61
CA SER A 104 4.62 -4.64 -17.06
C SER A 104 5.40 -3.42 -17.58
N GLU A 105 5.34 -2.29 -16.86
CA GLU A 105 6.07 -1.07 -17.23
C GLU A 105 7.59 -1.29 -17.20
N TYR A 106 8.12 -1.98 -16.18
CA TYR A 106 9.53 -2.35 -16.13
C TYR A 106 9.91 -3.35 -17.23
N LEU A 107 9.01 -4.23 -17.66
CA LEU A 107 9.20 -5.07 -18.84
C LEU A 107 9.13 -4.27 -20.15
N GLY A 108 8.45 -3.13 -20.16
CA GLY A 108 8.41 -2.20 -21.29
C GLY A 108 9.80 -1.72 -21.74
N HIS A 109 10.78 -1.75 -20.84
CA HIS A 109 12.19 -1.51 -21.18
C HIS A 109 12.72 -2.49 -22.26
N PHE A 110 12.30 -3.76 -22.20
CA PHE A 110 12.70 -4.79 -23.16
C PHE A 110 11.74 -4.91 -24.34
N PHE A 111 10.45 -4.70 -24.07
CA PHE A 111 9.35 -4.86 -25.00
C PHE A 111 8.42 -3.65 -24.93
N PRO A 112 8.66 -2.58 -25.73
CA PRO A 112 7.88 -1.34 -25.66
C PRO A 112 6.36 -1.53 -25.74
N ALA A 113 5.88 -2.55 -26.44
CA ALA A 113 4.45 -2.88 -26.51
C ALA A 113 3.80 -3.22 -25.15
N LEU A 114 4.61 -3.48 -24.12
CA LEU A 114 4.16 -3.78 -22.76
C LEU A 114 4.10 -2.55 -21.84
N SER A 115 4.54 -1.37 -22.32
CA SER A 115 4.35 -0.12 -21.59
C SER A 115 2.87 0.29 -21.57
N GLN A 116 2.46 0.93 -20.49
CA GLN A 116 1.10 1.44 -20.32
C GLN A 116 0.75 2.55 -21.30
N ASP A 117 1.74 3.29 -21.80
CA ASP A 117 1.57 4.34 -22.81
C ASP A 117 1.06 3.78 -24.15
N ASN A 118 1.34 2.51 -24.43
CA ASN A 118 0.88 1.82 -25.64
C ASN A 118 -0.50 1.16 -25.47
N ALA A 119 -1.13 1.27 -24.29
CA ALA A 119 -2.47 0.75 -24.06
C ALA A 119 -3.52 1.65 -24.74
N ARG A 120 -4.47 1.03 -25.44
CA ARG A 120 -5.58 1.74 -26.10
C ARG A 120 -6.66 2.10 -25.10
N VAL A 121 -7.16 3.33 -25.16
CA VAL A 121 -8.39 3.73 -24.47
C VAL A 121 -9.57 3.12 -25.21
N ILE A 122 -10.29 2.21 -24.56
CA ILE A 122 -11.47 1.53 -25.15
C ILE A 122 -12.78 2.19 -24.72
N ALA A 123 -12.79 2.92 -23.61
CA ALA A 123 -13.94 3.71 -23.14
C ALA A 123 -13.47 4.80 -22.17
N GLY A 124 -14.27 5.88 -22.05
CA GLY A 124 -13.98 6.99 -21.16
C GLY A 124 -12.88 7.91 -21.64
N SER A 125 -12.48 8.86 -20.79
CA SER A 125 -11.37 9.79 -21.03
C SER A 125 -10.83 10.31 -19.69
N GLY A 126 -9.57 10.76 -19.69
CA GLY A 126 -8.91 11.28 -18.48
C GLY A 126 -8.92 10.27 -17.33
N ASP A 127 -9.39 10.70 -16.16
CA ASP A 127 -9.46 9.88 -14.93
C ASP A 127 -10.43 8.67 -15.04
N TRP A 128 -11.28 8.62 -16.08
CA TRP A 128 -12.25 7.55 -16.36
C TRP A 128 -11.84 6.63 -17.51
N ALA A 129 -10.63 6.78 -18.01
CA ALA A 129 -10.19 5.97 -19.14
C ALA A 129 -10.15 4.49 -18.75
N ILE A 130 -10.78 3.65 -19.57
CA ILE A 130 -10.61 2.20 -19.53
C ILE A 130 -9.58 1.85 -20.58
N ARG A 131 -8.45 1.29 -20.14
CA ARG A 131 -7.30 0.98 -21.00
C ARG A 131 -7.16 -0.52 -21.20
N LEU A 132 -6.82 -0.92 -22.43
CA LEU A 132 -6.54 -2.30 -22.78
C LEU A 132 -5.35 -2.38 -23.75
N GLY A 133 -4.38 -3.23 -23.43
CA GLY A 133 -3.18 -3.42 -24.22
C GLY A 133 -2.28 -4.53 -23.69
N GLY A 134 -1.04 -4.55 -24.17
CA GLY A 134 -0.02 -5.50 -23.73
C GLY A 134 0.24 -5.42 -22.23
N ALA A 135 0.23 -4.22 -21.64
CA ALA A 135 0.40 -4.01 -20.23
C ALA A 135 -0.65 -4.76 -19.38
N GLN A 136 -1.93 -4.62 -19.73
CA GLN A 136 -3.03 -5.30 -19.04
C GLN A 136 -2.97 -6.81 -19.22
N ALA A 137 -2.61 -7.28 -20.42
CA ALA A 137 -2.48 -8.72 -20.69
C ALA A 137 -1.38 -9.36 -19.82
N VAL A 138 -0.21 -8.72 -19.72
CA VAL A 138 0.91 -9.19 -18.86
C VAL A 138 0.53 -9.10 -17.39
N ALA A 139 -0.08 -8.00 -16.95
CA ALA A 139 -0.53 -7.84 -15.56
C ALA A 139 -1.54 -8.93 -15.17
N CYS A 140 -2.55 -9.20 -16.01
CA CYS A 140 -3.52 -10.28 -15.80
C CYS A 140 -2.84 -11.66 -15.79
N GLY A 141 -1.88 -11.90 -16.69
CA GLY A 141 -1.10 -13.15 -16.73
C GLY A 141 -0.30 -13.38 -15.44
N LEU A 142 0.34 -12.34 -14.92
CA LEU A 142 1.07 -12.38 -13.66
C LEU A 142 0.12 -12.69 -12.48
N VAL A 143 -1.02 -11.99 -12.40
CA VAL A 143 -2.05 -12.23 -11.38
C VAL A 143 -2.58 -13.66 -11.46
N ALA A 144 -2.86 -14.16 -12.66
CA ALA A 144 -3.31 -15.55 -12.86
C ALA A 144 -2.26 -16.56 -12.39
N ALA A 145 -1.00 -16.37 -12.73
CA ALA A 145 0.10 -17.27 -12.34
C ALA A 145 0.24 -17.35 -10.82
N PHE A 146 0.26 -16.21 -10.11
CA PHE A 146 0.33 -16.20 -8.64
C PHE A 146 -0.97 -16.66 -7.98
N THR A 147 -2.12 -16.46 -8.62
CA THR A 147 -3.39 -17.03 -8.16
C THR A 147 -3.34 -18.56 -8.15
N VAL A 148 -2.89 -19.15 -9.26
CA VAL A 148 -2.70 -20.62 -9.34
C VAL A 148 -1.70 -21.10 -8.30
N LEU A 149 -0.55 -20.43 -8.15
CA LEU A 149 0.46 -20.76 -7.14
C LEU A 149 -0.14 -20.74 -5.72
N ASN A 150 -0.95 -19.73 -5.39
CA ASN A 150 -1.58 -19.60 -4.08
C ASN A 150 -2.67 -20.65 -3.84
N ILE A 151 -3.38 -21.09 -4.88
CA ILE A 151 -4.34 -22.22 -4.79
C ILE A 151 -3.60 -23.52 -4.47
N LEU A 152 -2.43 -23.76 -5.07
CA LEU A 152 -1.65 -25.01 -4.94
C LEU A 152 -1.00 -25.22 -3.57
N GLY A 153 -1.08 -24.23 -2.65
CA GLY A 153 -0.75 -24.43 -1.24
C GLY A 153 0.34 -23.51 -0.68
N VAL A 154 0.21 -23.23 0.61
CA VAL A 154 0.97 -22.21 1.35
C VAL A 154 2.48 -22.47 1.40
N GLN A 155 2.93 -23.73 1.43
CA GLN A 155 4.36 -24.05 1.53
C GLN A 155 5.16 -23.65 0.29
N ARG A 156 4.57 -23.82 -0.91
CA ARG A 156 5.18 -23.41 -2.18
C ARG A 156 5.24 -21.89 -2.28
N VAL A 157 4.14 -21.23 -1.94
CA VAL A 157 4.03 -19.77 -1.89
C VAL A 157 5.09 -19.17 -0.97
N ALA A 158 5.29 -19.70 0.24
CA ALA A 158 6.26 -19.19 1.20
C ALA A 158 7.69 -19.27 0.69
N ARG A 159 8.08 -20.37 0.00
CA ARG A 159 9.42 -20.48 -0.61
C ARG A 159 9.66 -19.43 -1.70
N VAL A 160 8.70 -19.30 -2.61
CA VAL A 160 8.77 -18.28 -3.68
C VAL A 160 8.82 -16.89 -3.06
N GLN A 161 7.98 -16.61 -2.07
CA GLN A 161 7.96 -15.31 -1.38
C GLN A 161 9.31 -14.97 -0.74
N ASN A 162 9.93 -15.91 -0.03
CA ASN A 162 11.21 -15.69 0.63
C ASN A 162 12.32 -15.33 -0.38
N VAL A 163 12.38 -16.05 -1.50
CA VAL A 163 13.36 -15.77 -2.56
C VAL A 163 13.10 -14.38 -3.16
N LEU A 164 11.87 -14.09 -3.56
CA LEU A 164 11.50 -12.80 -4.16
C LEU A 164 11.75 -11.64 -3.19
N THR A 165 11.47 -11.80 -1.88
CA THR A 165 11.70 -10.76 -0.88
C THR A 165 13.20 -10.51 -0.67
N ALA A 166 14.01 -11.58 -0.57
CA ALA A 166 15.46 -11.44 -0.46
C ALA A 166 16.04 -10.73 -1.70
N THR A 167 15.61 -11.14 -2.90
CA THR A 167 16.01 -10.49 -4.15
C THR A 167 15.63 -9.00 -4.14
N LYS A 168 14.42 -8.65 -3.74
CA LYS A 168 13.95 -7.26 -3.65
C LYS A 168 14.87 -6.39 -2.78
N VAL A 169 15.19 -6.85 -1.57
CA VAL A 169 16.06 -6.11 -0.64
C VAL A 169 17.48 -5.99 -1.20
N LEU A 170 18.04 -7.07 -1.75
CA LEU A 170 19.37 -7.06 -2.34
C LEU A 170 19.46 -6.11 -3.54
N VAL A 171 18.46 -6.10 -4.42
CA VAL A 171 18.41 -5.21 -5.59
C VAL A 171 18.40 -3.74 -5.17
N LEU A 172 17.59 -3.38 -4.17
CA LEU A 172 17.52 -2.01 -3.67
C LEU A 172 18.86 -1.57 -3.06
N LEU A 173 19.44 -2.40 -2.22
CA LEU A 173 20.74 -2.11 -1.61
C LEU A 173 21.84 -2.03 -2.67
N ALA A 174 21.86 -2.95 -3.63
CA ALA A 174 22.81 -2.91 -4.74
C ALA A 174 22.64 -1.63 -5.57
N PHE A 175 21.40 -1.25 -5.90
CA PHE A 175 21.13 -0.03 -6.65
C PHE A 175 21.64 1.23 -5.92
N ILE A 176 21.43 1.31 -4.61
CA ILE A 176 21.92 2.43 -3.79
C ILE A 176 23.45 2.45 -3.77
N VAL A 177 24.08 1.32 -3.41
CA VAL A 177 25.53 1.24 -3.26
C VAL A 177 26.23 1.52 -4.60
N LEU A 178 25.80 0.84 -5.66
CA LEU A 178 26.40 1.03 -6.99
C LEU A 178 26.11 2.43 -7.56
N GLY A 179 24.92 2.98 -7.29
CA GLY A 179 24.57 4.33 -7.71
C GLY A 179 25.52 5.40 -7.17
N PHE A 180 25.99 5.26 -5.93
CA PHE A 180 26.96 6.19 -5.34
C PHE A 180 28.42 5.86 -5.60
N THR A 181 28.76 4.59 -5.87
CA THR A 181 30.18 4.18 -6.01
C THR A 181 30.69 4.20 -7.44
N ILE A 182 29.86 3.78 -8.38
CA ILE A 182 30.22 3.68 -9.80
C ILE A 182 29.27 4.39 -10.76
N GLY A 183 28.14 4.90 -10.23
CA GLY A 183 27.12 5.59 -11.06
C GLY A 183 27.61 6.97 -11.53
N ASP A 184 27.33 7.31 -12.79
CA ASP A 184 27.62 8.61 -13.39
C ASP A 184 26.49 9.60 -13.09
N GLY A 185 26.40 10.03 -11.83
CA GLY A 185 25.41 11.01 -11.36
C GLY A 185 25.99 12.40 -11.19
N ASN A 186 25.12 13.40 -11.00
CA ASN A 186 25.53 14.79 -10.87
C ASN A 186 24.82 15.49 -9.70
N ALA A 187 25.61 16.04 -8.78
CA ALA A 187 25.10 16.77 -7.62
C ALA A 187 24.40 18.11 -8.00
N SER A 188 24.66 18.66 -9.18
CA SER A 188 23.95 19.88 -9.64
C SER A 188 22.44 19.66 -9.84
N HIS A 189 22.00 18.41 -10.04
CA HIS A 189 20.58 18.07 -10.19
C HIS A 189 19.75 18.41 -8.96
N PHE A 190 20.34 18.45 -7.76
CA PHE A 190 19.64 18.84 -6.53
C PHE A 190 19.19 20.30 -6.51
N ALA A 191 19.87 21.18 -7.25
CA ALA A 191 19.50 22.58 -7.40
C ALA A 191 18.47 22.79 -8.53
N ALA A 192 18.23 21.76 -9.36
CA ALA A 192 17.32 21.87 -10.49
C ALA A 192 15.84 21.84 -10.03
N SER A 193 15.02 22.59 -10.74
CA SER A 193 13.55 22.56 -10.59
C SER A 193 12.93 22.02 -11.87
N ALA A 194 11.68 21.56 -11.78
CA ALA A 194 10.87 21.14 -12.91
C ALA A 194 9.67 22.07 -13.08
N THR A 195 9.22 22.21 -14.32
CA THR A 195 7.96 22.91 -14.59
C THR A 195 6.78 22.07 -14.11
N ARG A 196 5.93 22.64 -13.24
CA ARG A 196 4.76 21.95 -12.73
C ARG A 196 3.77 21.64 -13.88
N THR A 197 3.26 20.43 -13.88
CA THR A 197 2.25 19.97 -14.85
C THR A 197 0.84 20.38 -14.49
N VAL A 198 0.63 20.96 -13.30
CA VAL A 198 -0.66 21.31 -12.72
C VAL A 198 -0.68 22.78 -12.28
N SER A 199 -1.83 23.42 -12.45
CA SER A 199 -2.06 24.84 -12.09
C SER A 199 -2.63 25.04 -10.68
N THR A 200 -2.88 23.95 -9.95
CA THR A 200 -3.43 24.00 -8.57
C THR A 200 -2.47 24.72 -7.61
N SER A 201 -3.03 25.30 -6.53
CA SER A 201 -2.22 25.94 -5.49
C SER A 201 -1.23 24.93 -4.88
N LEU A 202 -0.04 25.38 -4.52
CA LEU A 202 1.02 24.51 -4.01
C LEU A 202 0.58 23.72 -2.74
N PRO A 203 -0.08 24.33 -1.73
CA PRO A 203 -0.56 23.58 -0.56
C PRO A 203 -1.58 22.49 -0.92
N GLY A 204 -2.54 22.80 -1.81
CA GLY A 204 -3.52 21.82 -2.27
C GLY A 204 -2.89 20.67 -3.04
N GLN A 205 -1.94 20.98 -3.92
CA GLN A 205 -1.21 19.95 -4.65
C GLN A 205 -0.31 19.11 -3.74
N PHE A 206 0.35 19.71 -2.76
CA PHE A 206 1.14 18.97 -1.79
C PHE A 206 0.29 17.95 -1.00
N ALA A 207 -0.91 18.36 -0.56
CA ALA A 207 -1.84 17.44 0.10
C ALA A 207 -2.28 16.30 -0.84
N LEU A 208 -2.61 16.61 -2.09
CA LEU A 208 -2.98 15.59 -3.07
C LEU A 208 -1.80 14.64 -3.37
N SER A 209 -0.60 15.18 -3.51
CA SER A 209 0.62 14.42 -3.75
C SER A 209 1.00 13.51 -2.56
N LEU A 210 0.60 13.86 -1.32
CA LEU A 210 0.77 12.98 -0.15
C LEU A 210 0.05 11.65 -0.32
N VAL A 211 -0.98 11.55 -1.16
CA VAL A 211 -1.68 10.29 -1.44
C VAL A 211 -0.73 9.24 -2.03
N PHE A 212 0.15 9.66 -2.96
CA PHE A 212 1.18 8.77 -3.54
C PHE A 212 2.18 8.31 -2.48
N VAL A 213 2.56 9.22 -1.59
CA VAL A 213 3.51 8.93 -0.51
C VAL A 213 2.87 8.03 0.55
N PHE A 214 1.62 8.25 0.92
CA PHE A 214 0.89 7.35 1.82
C PHE A 214 0.71 5.96 1.24
N PHE A 215 0.46 5.86 -0.06
CA PHE A 215 0.47 4.58 -0.76
C PHE A 215 1.85 3.91 -0.67
N ALA A 216 2.93 4.65 -0.92
CA ALA A 216 4.29 4.13 -0.85
C ALA A 216 4.69 3.64 0.55
N TYR A 217 4.22 4.34 1.58
CA TYR A 217 4.42 3.93 2.98
C TYR A 217 3.40 2.91 3.48
N SER A 218 2.35 2.55 2.73
CA SER A 218 1.35 1.57 3.19
C SER A 218 2.01 0.24 3.60
N GLY A 219 1.44 -0.41 4.64
CA GLY A 219 2.03 -1.61 5.22
C GLY A 219 2.81 -1.40 6.52
N TRP A 220 2.97 -0.15 6.99
CA TRP A 220 3.58 0.14 8.29
C TRP A 220 2.82 -0.53 9.45
N ASN A 221 1.54 -0.84 9.29
CA ASN A 221 0.68 -1.53 10.25
C ASN A 221 0.73 -3.07 10.15
N ALA A 222 1.54 -3.64 9.26
CA ALA A 222 1.53 -5.08 8.96
C ALA A 222 1.74 -5.98 10.20
N ALA A 223 2.54 -5.54 11.19
CA ALA A 223 2.77 -6.32 12.38
C ALA A 223 1.51 -6.44 13.28
N THR A 224 0.51 -5.56 13.15
CA THR A 224 -0.73 -5.67 13.92
C THR A 224 -1.58 -6.87 13.50
N TYR A 225 -1.48 -7.30 12.24
CA TYR A 225 -2.22 -8.48 11.72
C TYR A 225 -1.65 -9.83 12.17
N VAL A 226 -0.49 -9.81 12.84
CA VAL A 226 0.16 -11.00 13.41
C VAL A 226 0.45 -10.81 14.90
N ALA A 227 -0.26 -9.90 15.56
CA ALA A 227 -0.01 -9.54 16.96
C ALA A 227 -0.10 -10.74 17.91
N GLU A 228 -1.01 -11.70 17.63
CA GLU A 228 -1.17 -12.95 18.37
C GLU A 228 0.08 -13.85 18.33
N GLU A 229 0.85 -13.78 17.24
CA GLU A 229 2.03 -14.62 17.04
C GLU A 229 3.31 -14.00 17.65
N LEU A 230 3.23 -12.78 18.16
CA LEU A 230 4.39 -12.06 18.67
C LEU A 230 4.78 -12.53 20.09
N ARG A 231 6.08 -12.76 20.31
CA ARG A 231 6.62 -12.92 21.66
C ARG A 231 6.66 -11.54 22.34
N HIS A 232 6.06 -11.43 23.53
CA HIS A 232 5.98 -10.18 24.29
C HIS A 232 5.40 -9.01 23.45
N PRO A 233 4.13 -9.10 22.99
CA PRO A 233 3.55 -8.15 22.04
C PRO A 233 3.61 -6.70 22.52
N ALA A 234 3.43 -6.45 23.82
CA ALA A 234 3.52 -5.11 24.41
C ALA A 234 4.85 -4.37 24.17
N ARG A 235 5.95 -5.11 23.94
CA ARG A 235 7.27 -4.56 23.64
C ARG A 235 7.63 -4.73 22.17
N THR A 236 7.34 -5.92 21.62
CA THR A 236 7.76 -6.28 20.25
C THR A 236 6.99 -5.48 19.19
N LEU A 237 5.69 -5.28 19.38
CA LEU A 237 4.85 -4.62 18.38
C LEU A 237 5.25 -3.15 18.15
N PRO A 238 5.33 -2.28 19.19
CA PRO A 238 5.73 -0.88 19.01
C PRO A 238 7.16 -0.74 18.47
N LEU A 239 8.09 -1.58 18.92
CA LEU A 239 9.46 -1.54 18.41
C LEU A 239 9.55 -2.00 16.95
N ALA A 240 8.86 -3.08 16.57
CA ALA A 240 8.88 -3.58 15.19
C ALA A 240 8.29 -2.58 14.22
N MET A 241 7.15 -1.97 14.56
CA MET A 241 6.49 -0.98 13.73
C MET A 241 7.29 0.32 13.66
N GLY A 242 7.80 0.82 14.79
CA GLY A 242 8.60 2.04 14.85
C GLY A 242 9.92 1.90 14.10
N ILE A 243 10.71 0.86 14.37
CA ILE A 243 11.99 0.60 13.70
C ILE A 243 11.76 0.31 12.22
N GLY A 244 10.78 -0.53 11.87
CA GLY A 244 10.48 -0.87 10.49
C GLY A 244 10.11 0.36 9.66
N THR A 245 9.23 1.22 10.18
CA THR A 245 8.83 2.47 9.50
C THR A 245 10.01 3.43 9.37
N ALA A 246 10.83 3.60 10.42
CA ALA A 246 12.00 4.47 10.37
C ALA A 246 13.06 3.98 9.36
N LEU A 247 13.33 2.67 9.30
CA LEU A 247 14.24 2.07 8.32
C LEU A 247 13.75 2.28 6.89
N VAL A 248 12.45 2.06 6.64
CA VAL A 248 11.89 2.28 5.30
C VAL A 248 11.89 3.76 4.93
N THR A 249 11.62 4.66 5.88
CA THR A 249 11.72 6.11 5.64
C THR A 249 13.13 6.49 5.22
N ALA A 250 14.15 6.02 5.95
CA ALA A 250 15.55 6.27 5.59
C ALA A 250 15.88 5.69 4.21
N LEU A 251 15.47 4.45 3.94
CA LEU A 251 15.67 3.80 2.64
C LEU A 251 15.04 4.61 1.48
N TYR A 252 13.80 5.07 1.66
CA TYR A 252 13.08 5.85 0.64
C TYR A 252 13.73 7.21 0.39
N LEU A 253 14.22 7.87 1.43
CA LEU A 253 14.96 9.13 1.27
C LEU A 253 16.26 8.90 0.50
N VAL A 254 17.01 7.83 0.83
CA VAL A 254 18.25 7.49 0.12
C VAL A 254 17.97 7.10 -1.34
N LEU A 255 16.91 6.35 -1.62
CA LEU A 255 16.53 6.00 -2.99
C LEU A 255 16.15 7.25 -3.80
N ASN A 256 15.34 8.14 -3.22
CA ASN A 256 15.01 9.41 -3.87
C ASN A 256 16.27 10.27 -4.12
N PHE A 257 17.23 10.21 -3.18
CA PHE A 257 18.52 10.87 -3.38
C PHE A 257 19.24 10.29 -4.60
N VAL A 258 19.31 8.97 -4.75
CA VAL A 258 19.91 8.32 -5.93
C VAL A 258 19.17 8.69 -7.22
N PHE A 259 17.83 8.76 -7.21
CA PHE A 259 17.04 9.13 -8.39
C PHE A 259 17.34 10.56 -8.84
N VAL A 260 17.38 11.53 -7.92
CA VAL A 260 17.71 12.93 -8.24
C VAL A 260 19.19 13.08 -8.58
N TYR A 261 20.08 12.30 -7.96
CA TYR A 261 21.50 12.27 -8.34
C TYR A 261 21.69 11.80 -9.78
N ALA A 262 20.90 10.80 -10.20
CA ALA A 262 20.92 10.27 -11.57
C ALA A 262 20.42 11.27 -12.62
N LEU A 263 19.31 11.96 -12.35
CA LEU A 263 18.57 12.77 -13.33
C LEU A 263 18.03 14.05 -12.70
N PRO A 264 18.03 15.18 -13.44
CA PRO A 264 17.32 16.37 -13.00
C PRO A 264 15.82 16.10 -12.89
N LEU A 265 15.16 16.86 -12.03
CA LEU A 265 13.72 16.65 -11.72
C LEU A 265 12.82 16.73 -12.96
N GLU A 266 13.20 17.54 -13.97
CA GLU A 266 12.45 17.67 -15.23
C GLU A 266 12.39 16.36 -16.02
N ASP A 267 13.50 15.60 -16.04
CA ASP A 267 13.58 14.33 -16.76
C ASP A 267 12.87 13.19 -16.01
N LEU A 268 12.71 13.31 -14.69
CA LEU A 268 11.95 12.38 -13.86
C LEU A 268 10.43 12.59 -13.99
N LYS A 269 9.98 13.73 -14.49
CA LYS A 269 8.61 14.16 -14.53
C LYS A 269 7.71 13.20 -15.32
N GLY A 270 6.69 12.65 -14.65
CA GLY A 270 5.70 11.75 -15.26
C GLY A 270 6.17 10.31 -15.48
N GLN A 271 7.41 9.99 -15.12
CA GLN A 271 7.96 8.65 -15.31
C GLN A 271 7.39 7.65 -14.32
N GLU A 272 6.85 6.53 -14.81
CA GLU A 272 6.33 5.44 -13.98
C GLU A 272 7.41 4.41 -13.59
N ALA A 273 8.46 4.27 -14.40
CA ALA A 273 9.58 3.37 -14.12
C ALA A 273 10.85 4.15 -13.74
N VAL A 274 10.75 5.00 -12.70
CA VAL A 274 11.83 5.89 -12.25
C VAL A 274 13.14 5.14 -12.02
N GLY A 275 13.08 3.96 -11.42
CA GLY A 275 14.26 3.14 -11.16
C GLY A 275 14.98 2.66 -12.43
N ALA A 276 14.24 2.33 -13.49
CA ALA A 276 14.83 1.88 -14.76
C ALA A 276 15.55 3.04 -15.47
N ILE A 277 14.92 4.22 -15.48
CA ILE A 277 15.47 5.41 -16.13
C ILE A 277 16.71 5.89 -15.36
N ALA A 278 16.63 5.92 -14.02
CA ALA A 278 17.78 6.24 -13.19
C ALA A 278 18.95 5.25 -13.37
N ALA A 279 18.65 3.94 -13.47
CA ALA A 279 19.66 2.93 -13.77
C ALA A 279 20.31 3.14 -15.15
N SER A 280 19.51 3.49 -16.17
CA SER A 280 20.02 3.80 -17.51
C SER A 280 20.99 4.96 -17.51
N ARG A 281 20.68 6.00 -16.75
CA ARG A 281 21.51 7.19 -16.66
C ARG A 281 22.80 6.95 -15.85
N LEU A 282 22.70 6.23 -14.73
CA LEU A 282 23.84 5.97 -13.86
C LEU A 282 24.83 4.97 -14.44
N PHE A 283 24.36 3.95 -15.13
CA PHE A 283 25.16 2.77 -15.49
C PHE A 283 25.20 2.48 -16.98
N GLY A 284 24.46 3.23 -17.79
CA GLY A 284 24.31 2.96 -19.22
C GLY A 284 23.21 1.93 -19.55
N PRO A 285 22.84 1.81 -20.83
CA PRO A 285 21.68 1.02 -21.27
C PRO A 285 21.81 -0.49 -21.02
N GLU A 286 23.02 -1.04 -21.05
CA GLU A 286 23.25 -2.48 -20.84
C GLU A 286 22.93 -2.89 -19.40
N ILE A 287 23.44 -2.13 -18.42
CA ILE A 287 23.22 -2.42 -16.99
C ILE A 287 21.78 -2.03 -16.59
N ALA A 288 21.21 -1.01 -17.23
CA ALA A 288 19.82 -0.61 -17.00
C ALA A 288 18.83 -1.74 -17.24
N GLY A 289 19.04 -2.57 -18.27
CA GLY A 289 18.22 -3.75 -18.52
C GLY A 289 18.24 -4.73 -17.34
N ILE A 290 19.41 -5.00 -16.79
CA ILE A 290 19.55 -5.88 -15.61
C ILE A 290 18.74 -5.33 -14.44
N PHE A 291 18.90 -4.05 -14.10
CA PHE A 291 18.14 -3.42 -13.02
C PHE A 291 16.64 -3.39 -13.29
N SER A 292 16.21 -3.11 -14.53
CA SER A 292 14.80 -3.13 -14.92
C SER A 292 14.19 -4.53 -14.69
N GLY A 293 14.87 -5.58 -15.11
CA GLY A 293 14.44 -6.96 -14.87
C GLY A 293 14.40 -7.32 -13.38
N LEU A 294 15.40 -6.91 -12.60
CA LEU A 294 15.45 -7.15 -11.16
C LEU A 294 14.36 -6.36 -10.39
N MET A 295 14.04 -5.14 -10.83
CA MET A 295 12.93 -4.36 -10.28
C MET A 295 11.58 -5.00 -10.61
N ALA A 296 11.40 -5.51 -11.83
CA ALA A 296 10.24 -6.31 -12.19
C ALA A 296 10.09 -7.53 -11.26
N LEU A 297 11.16 -8.29 -11.03
CA LEU A 297 11.14 -9.40 -10.06
C LEU A 297 10.76 -8.95 -8.64
N SER A 298 11.20 -7.76 -8.22
CA SER A 298 10.84 -7.19 -6.92
C SER A 298 9.32 -6.95 -6.79
N LEU A 299 8.67 -6.52 -7.87
CA LEU A 299 7.23 -6.31 -7.92
C LEU A 299 6.44 -7.61 -7.89
N MET A 300 6.97 -8.70 -8.44
CA MET A 300 6.38 -10.05 -8.29
C MET A 300 6.25 -10.45 -6.82
N SER A 301 7.22 -10.09 -5.98
CA SER A 301 7.13 -10.30 -4.52
C SER A 301 5.91 -9.62 -3.91
N THR A 302 5.63 -8.38 -4.31
CA THR A 302 4.49 -7.61 -3.81
C THR A 302 3.17 -8.23 -4.24
N VAL A 303 3.03 -8.60 -5.53
CA VAL A 303 1.85 -9.28 -6.06
C VAL A 303 1.58 -10.58 -5.30
N ASN A 304 2.60 -11.44 -5.15
CA ASN A 304 2.46 -12.72 -4.46
C ASN A 304 2.08 -12.55 -2.98
N ALA A 305 2.73 -11.64 -2.25
CA ALA A 305 2.43 -11.38 -0.85
C ALA A 305 0.96 -10.97 -0.64
N MET A 306 0.45 -10.05 -1.46
CA MET A 306 -0.91 -9.55 -1.35
C MET A 306 -1.97 -10.57 -1.76
N ILE A 307 -1.71 -11.39 -2.80
CA ILE A 307 -2.58 -12.53 -3.16
C ILE A 307 -2.59 -13.58 -2.05
N THR A 308 -1.51 -13.69 -1.27
CA THR A 308 -1.45 -14.62 -0.12
C THR A 308 -2.26 -14.11 1.06
N VAL A 309 -2.16 -12.84 1.40
CA VAL A 309 -2.73 -12.25 2.63
C VAL A 309 -4.21 -11.89 2.46
N GLY A 310 -4.58 -11.22 1.36
CA GLY A 310 -5.94 -10.70 1.15
C GLY A 310 -7.05 -11.74 1.35
N PRO A 311 -7.00 -12.91 0.70
CA PRO A 311 -8.04 -13.92 0.83
C PRO A 311 -8.29 -14.42 2.25
N ARG A 312 -7.28 -14.33 3.14
CA ARG A 312 -7.43 -14.71 4.56
C ARG A 312 -8.34 -13.75 5.31
N VAL A 313 -8.31 -12.47 4.97
CA VAL A 313 -9.22 -11.47 5.55
C VAL A 313 -10.67 -11.80 5.18
N TYR A 314 -10.91 -12.09 3.90
CA TYR A 314 -12.28 -12.42 3.41
C TYR A 314 -12.76 -13.77 3.93
N TYR A 315 -11.85 -14.73 4.06
CA TYR A 315 -12.12 -16.01 4.71
C TYR A 315 -12.59 -15.82 6.16
N ALA A 316 -11.86 -15.04 6.95
CA ALA A 316 -12.22 -14.73 8.34
C ALA A 316 -13.56 -13.98 8.43
N MET A 317 -13.77 -12.97 7.56
CA MET A 317 -15.04 -12.26 7.47
C MET A 317 -16.21 -13.20 7.12
N ALA A 318 -16.00 -14.12 6.18
CA ALA A 318 -17.02 -15.09 5.78
C ALA A 318 -17.36 -16.09 6.91
N GLY A 319 -16.34 -16.50 7.69
CA GLY A 319 -16.53 -17.30 8.91
C GLY A 319 -17.41 -16.60 9.95
N ASN A 320 -17.28 -15.26 10.06
CA ASN A 320 -18.11 -14.43 10.95
C ASN A 320 -19.44 -13.98 10.31
N GLY A 321 -19.82 -14.51 9.14
CA GLY A 321 -21.06 -14.13 8.44
C GLY A 321 -20.99 -12.75 7.76
N ALA A 322 -19.84 -12.07 7.80
CA ALA A 322 -19.63 -10.73 7.26
C ALA A 322 -19.16 -10.70 5.78
N PHE A 323 -19.09 -11.85 5.12
CA PHE A 323 -18.76 -12.00 3.69
C PHE A 323 -19.50 -13.22 3.12
N PRO A 324 -19.64 -13.38 1.79
CA PRO A 324 -20.30 -14.54 1.20
C PRO A 324 -19.72 -15.87 1.72
N ALA A 325 -20.59 -16.77 2.22
CA ALA A 325 -20.19 -18.00 2.88
C ALA A 325 -19.30 -18.93 2.03
N ILE A 326 -19.33 -18.78 0.70
CA ILE A 326 -18.45 -19.52 -0.21
C ILE A 326 -16.98 -19.21 0.03
N ALA A 327 -16.65 -17.98 0.48
CA ALA A 327 -15.28 -17.57 0.77
C ALA A 327 -14.71 -18.23 2.04
N ALA A 328 -15.57 -18.78 2.92
CA ALA A 328 -15.17 -19.57 4.09
C ALA A 328 -14.86 -21.04 3.75
N LYS A 329 -15.11 -21.49 2.51
CA LYS A 329 -14.84 -22.88 2.11
C LYS A 329 -13.37 -23.08 1.80
N VAL A 330 -12.74 -24.02 2.50
CA VAL A 330 -11.35 -24.45 2.28
C VAL A 330 -11.34 -25.67 1.36
N HIS A 331 -10.46 -25.66 0.37
CA HIS A 331 -10.32 -26.78 -0.56
C HIS A 331 -9.73 -28.02 0.15
N PRO A 332 -10.35 -29.23 0.01
CA PRO A 332 -9.94 -30.41 0.79
C PRO A 332 -8.47 -30.83 0.59
N ARG A 333 -7.95 -30.69 -0.64
CA ARG A 333 -6.58 -31.12 -1.00
C ARG A 333 -5.52 -30.06 -0.75
N PHE A 334 -5.84 -28.78 -1.02
CA PHE A 334 -4.85 -27.70 -0.99
C PHE A 334 -4.87 -26.89 0.30
N HIS A 335 -5.90 -27.05 1.11
CA HIS A 335 -6.13 -26.33 2.37
C HIS A 335 -6.09 -24.79 2.20
N THR A 336 -6.62 -24.31 1.08
CA THR A 336 -6.65 -22.89 0.71
C THR A 336 -8.10 -22.44 0.44
N PRO A 337 -8.46 -21.17 0.71
CA PRO A 337 -9.78 -20.61 0.43
C PRO A 337 -9.91 -20.21 -1.04
N VAL A 338 -10.03 -21.20 -1.93
CA VAL A 338 -9.98 -21.01 -3.41
C VAL A 338 -10.97 -19.95 -3.88
N ALA A 339 -12.22 -19.96 -3.37
CA ALA A 339 -13.22 -18.98 -3.80
C ALA A 339 -12.82 -17.54 -3.46
N ALA A 340 -12.21 -17.30 -2.29
CA ALA A 340 -11.71 -15.98 -1.91
C ALA A 340 -10.52 -15.56 -2.77
N ILE A 341 -9.58 -16.48 -3.06
CA ILE A 341 -8.41 -16.22 -3.92
C ILE A 341 -8.87 -15.85 -5.34
N VAL A 342 -9.79 -16.61 -5.93
CA VAL A 342 -10.29 -16.36 -7.28
C VAL A 342 -11.09 -15.07 -7.35
N ALA A 343 -11.95 -14.78 -6.36
CA ALA A 343 -12.73 -13.54 -6.31
C ALA A 343 -11.81 -12.31 -6.29
N GLN A 344 -10.73 -12.33 -5.48
CA GLN A 344 -9.73 -11.26 -5.45
C GLN A 344 -9.00 -11.13 -6.79
N ALA A 345 -8.60 -12.25 -7.41
CA ALA A 345 -7.92 -12.23 -8.71
C ALA A 345 -8.79 -11.62 -9.81
N VAL A 346 -10.06 -11.99 -9.89
CA VAL A 346 -11.00 -11.42 -10.86
C VAL A 346 -11.18 -9.92 -10.64
N CYS A 347 -11.40 -9.49 -9.40
CA CYS A 347 -11.48 -8.07 -9.06
C CYS A 347 -10.20 -7.32 -9.46
N THR A 348 -9.03 -7.88 -9.15
CA THR A 348 -7.73 -7.32 -9.53
C THR A 348 -7.59 -7.17 -11.05
N MET A 349 -7.92 -8.21 -11.82
CA MET A 349 -7.83 -8.18 -13.29
C MET A 349 -8.74 -7.08 -13.88
N ILE A 350 -9.94 -6.91 -13.34
CA ILE A 350 -10.83 -5.80 -13.76
C ILE A 350 -10.17 -4.45 -13.44
N MET A 351 -9.55 -4.31 -12.28
CA MET A 351 -8.90 -3.06 -11.86
C MET A 351 -7.67 -2.71 -12.69
N THR A 352 -7.01 -3.67 -13.35
CA THR A 352 -5.90 -3.35 -14.29
C THR A 352 -6.33 -2.51 -15.48
N LEU A 353 -7.63 -2.45 -15.78
CA LEU A 353 -8.18 -1.61 -16.86
C LEU A 353 -8.22 -0.12 -16.50
N THR A 354 -8.10 0.22 -15.20
CA THR A 354 -8.05 1.60 -14.70
C THR A 354 -6.63 2.14 -14.84
N PRO A 355 -6.44 3.42 -15.20
CA PRO A 355 -5.12 4.02 -15.26
C PRO A 355 -4.38 3.89 -13.91
N PHE A 356 -3.08 3.66 -13.97
CA PHE A 356 -2.23 3.37 -12.81
C PHE A 356 -2.27 4.46 -11.74
N ARG A 357 -2.22 5.72 -12.15
CA ARG A 357 -2.24 6.89 -11.26
C ARG A 357 -3.53 6.98 -10.44
N GLU A 358 -4.67 6.75 -11.07
CA GLU A 358 -5.99 6.80 -10.46
C GLU A 358 -6.19 5.65 -9.47
N LEU A 359 -5.62 4.47 -9.77
CA LEU A 359 -5.60 3.36 -8.81
C LEU A 359 -4.85 3.72 -7.54
N ILE A 360 -3.66 4.33 -7.64
CA ILE A 360 -2.89 4.76 -6.46
C ILE A 360 -3.68 5.77 -5.63
N GLN A 361 -4.30 6.75 -6.28
CA GLN A 361 -5.11 7.75 -5.59
C GLN A 361 -6.32 7.13 -4.90
N TYR A 362 -7.03 6.22 -5.57
CA TYR A 362 -8.15 5.47 -4.99
C TYR A 362 -7.73 4.68 -3.74
N ILE A 363 -6.60 3.97 -3.82
CA ILE A 363 -6.02 3.23 -2.69
C ILE A 363 -5.72 4.17 -1.53
N GLY A 364 -4.97 5.24 -1.81
CA GLY A 364 -4.50 6.17 -0.79
C GLY A 364 -5.64 6.85 -0.04
N PHE A 365 -6.67 7.34 -0.75
CA PHE A 365 -7.84 7.95 -0.12
C PHE A 365 -8.61 6.94 0.74
N THR A 366 -8.87 5.75 0.21
CA THR A 366 -9.70 4.76 0.90
C THR A 366 -9.00 4.21 2.14
N LEU A 367 -7.72 3.82 2.04
CA LEU A 367 -6.99 3.24 3.16
C LEU A 367 -6.70 4.27 4.25
N TYR A 368 -6.34 5.49 3.88
CA TYR A 368 -6.04 6.52 4.86
C TYR A 368 -7.26 6.91 5.69
N PHE A 369 -8.45 6.92 5.07
CA PHE A 369 -9.71 7.17 5.78
C PHE A 369 -9.92 6.17 6.93
N PHE A 370 -9.79 4.87 6.68
CA PHE A 370 -9.95 3.85 7.72
C PHE A 370 -8.82 3.88 8.75
N ALA A 371 -7.60 4.18 8.32
CA ALA A 371 -6.48 4.35 9.23
C ALA A 371 -6.72 5.54 10.19
N ALA A 372 -7.20 6.68 9.67
CA ALA A 372 -7.53 7.84 10.49
C ALA A 372 -8.67 7.54 11.48
N MET A 373 -9.71 6.81 11.05
CA MET A 373 -10.78 6.36 11.94
C MET A 373 -10.26 5.40 13.02
N SER A 374 -9.36 4.49 12.67
CA SER A 374 -8.75 3.58 13.65
C SER A 374 -7.93 4.36 14.68
N VAL A 375 -7.15 5.37 14.26
CA VAL A 375 -6.44 6.24 15.19
C VAL A 375 -7.41 7.05 16.05
N ALA A 376 -8.53 7.52 15.47
CA ALA A 376 -9.57 8.23 16.22
C ALA A 376 -10.22 7.35 17.31
N SER A 377 -10.28 6.04 17.13
CA SER A 377 -10.80 5.11 18.14
C SER A 377 -10.02 5.13 19.45
N LEU A 378 -8.74 5.58 19.45
CA LEU A 378 -7.96 5.76 20.67
C LEU A 378 -8.60 6.74 21.66
N PHE A 379 -9.28 7.77 21.17
CA PHE A 379 -9.97 8.72 22.06
C PHE A 379 -11.11 8.06 22.84
N ILE A 380 -11.74 7.03 22.27
CA ILE A 380 -12.78 6.22 22.92
C ILE A 380 -12.14 5.21 23.87
N PHE A 381 -11.15 4.46 23.38
CA PHE A 381 -10.57 3.36 24.14
C PHE A 381 -9.76 3.83 25.35
N ARG A 382 -9.05 4.93 25.26
CA ARG A 382 -8.26 5.49 26.36
C ARG A 382 -9.08 5.95 27.56
N GLN A 383 -10.40 6.05 27.41
CA GLN A 383 -11.31 6.32 28.52
C GLN A 383 -11.63 5.07 29.34
N ARG A 384 -11.31 3.87 28.85
CA ARG A 384 -11.56 2.61 29.55
C ARG A 384 -10.54 2.41 30.67
N PRO A 385 -10.97 1.98 31.88
CA PRO A 385 -10.05 1.81 33.02
C PRO A 385 -8.93 0.80 32.77
N GLU A 386 -9.21 -0.28 32.05
CA GLU A 386 -8.29 -1.39 31.78
C GLU A 386 -7.38 -1.16 30.56
N TRP A 387 -7.46 0.01 29.93
CA TRP A 387 -6.70 0.28 28.71
C TRP A 387 -5.21 0.42 28.99
N GLN A 388 -4.39 -0.43 28.37
CA GLN A 388 -2.94 -0.38 28.48
C GLN A 388 -2.39 0.76 27.61
N LYS A 389 -1.98 1.86 28.24
CA LYS A 389 -1.43 3.04 27.58
C LYS A 389 0.06 2.87 27.32
N LEU A 390 0.50 3.04 26.05
CA LEU A 390 1.91 3.09 25.71
C LEU A 390 2.54 4.42 26.14
N ARG A 391 3.73 4.37 26.76
CA ARG A 391 4.46 5.57 27.21
C ARG A 391 4.72 6.55 26.08
N VAL A 392 5.11 6.04 24.90
CA VAL A 392 5.44 6.84 23.73
C VAL A 392 4.23 7.60 23.19
N VAL A 393 3.04 6.97 23.18
CA VAL A 393 1.79 7.64 22.80
C VAL A 393 1.39 8.64 23.89
N SER A 394 1.51 8.26 25.15
CA SER A 394 1.11 9.09 26.31
C SER A 394 1.95 10.37 26.43
N PHE A 395 3.24 10.32 26.05
CA PHE A 395 4.14 11.47 26.05
C PHE A 395 3.63 12.62 25.18
N ALA A 396 3.07 12.31 24.03
CA ALA A 396 2.57 13.32 23.08
C ALA A 396 1.07 13.19 22.79
N TYR A 397 0.32 12.59 23.71
CA TYR A 397 -1.13 12.54 23.62
C TYR A 397 -1.75 13.87 24.05
N PRO A 398 -2.71 14.47 23.32
CA PRO A 398 -3.38 13.94 22.12
C PRO A 398 -2.71 14.34 20.78
N LEU A 399 -1.53 14.93 20.79
CA LEU A 399 -0.90 15.53 19.61
C LEU A 399 -0.68 14.52 18.47
N PHE A 400 -0.11 13.34 18.76
CA PHE A 400 0.18 12.32 17.72
C PHE A 400 -1.08 11.84 17.01
N PRO A 401 -2.14 11.38 17.70
CA PRO A 401 -3.40 11.03 17.06
C PRO A 401 -4.01 12.19 16.28
N LEU A 402 -4.00 13.42 16.83
CA LEU A 402 -4.57 14.58 16.17
C LEU A 402 -3.83 14.95 14.87
N LEU A 403 -2.49 14.95 14.89
CA LEU A 403 -1.71 15.23 13.68
C LEU A 403 -2.00 14.22 12.56
N PHE A 404 -2.08 12.92 12.91
CA PHE A 404 -2.42 11.88 11.95
C PHE A 404 -3.82 12.08 11.35
N ILE A 405 -4.82 12.35 12.19
CA ILE A 405 -6.21 12.55 11.78
C ILE A 405 -6.36 13.84 10.96
N LEU A 406 -5.79 14.96 11.43
CA LEU A 406 -5.87 16.23 10.72
C LEU A 406 -5.21 16.18 9.35
N MET A 407 -4.08 15.48 9.23
CA MET A 407 -3.45 15.24 7.94
C MET A 407 -4.40 14.46 7.01
N GLY A 408 -5.06 13.42 7.53
CA GLY A 408 -6.05 12.65 6.78
C GLY A 408 -7.25 13.48 6.33
N VAL A 409 -7.77 14.32 7.20
CA VAL A 409 -8.88 15.23 6.86
C VAL A 409 -8.45 16.20 5.76
N TRP A 410 -7.26 16.80 5.87
CA TRP A 410 -6.73 17.73 4.88
C TRP A 410 -6.55 17.07 3.51
N VAL A 411 -5.91 15.90 3.48
CA VAL A 411 -5.69 15.13 2.25
C VAL A 411 -7.03 14.70 1.63
N THR A 412 -7.97 14.22 2.43
CA THR A 412 -9.30 13.81 1.95
C THR A 412 -10.08 14.99 1.37
N TYR A 413 -10.05 16.14 2.05
CA TYR A 413 -10.72 17.37 1.57
C TYR A 413 -10.14 17.79 0.20
N GLN A 414 -8.83 17.86 0.08
CA GLN A 414 -8.19 18.23 -1.18
C GLN A 414 -8.42 17.19 -2.28
N GLY A 415 -8.48 15.90 -1.91
CA GLY A 415 -8.84 14.83 -2.83
C GLY A 415 -10.25 15.00 -3.41
N ILE A 416 -11.24 15.34 -2.58
CA ILE A 416 -12.62 15.59 -3.03
C ILE A 416 -12.68 16.79 -3.97
N VAL A 417 -11.93 17.84 -3.66
CA VAL A 417 -11.93 19.09 -4.46
C VAL A 417 -11.18 18.92 -5.78
N LEU A 418 -10.01 18.30 -5.75
CA LEU A 418 -9.10 18.25 -6.90
C LEU A 418 -9.27 16.99 -7.77
N LYS A 419 -9.79 15.91 -7.19
CA LYS A 419 -10.00 14.61 -7.85
C LYS A 419 -11.38 14.02 -7.52
N PRO A 420 -12.48 14.75 -7.86
CA PRO A 420 -13.84 14.38 -7.46
C PRO A 420 -14.26 12.99 -7.95
N TYR A 421 -13.73 12.54 -9.07
CA TYR A 421 -14.07 11.23 -9.63
C TYR A 421 -13.43 10.08 -8.86
N VAL A 422 -12.18 10.25 -8.43
CA VAL A 422 -11.51 9.24 -7.59
C VAL A 422 -12.17 9.20 -6.21
N ALA A 423 -12.52 10.37 -5.66
CA ALA A 423 -13.26 10.46 -4.40
C ALA A 423 -14.65 9.83 -4.51
N LEU A 424 -15.34 9.99 -5.66
CA LEU A 424 -16.63 9.32 -5.94
C LEU A 424 -16.46 7.80 -5.98
N ALA A 425 -15.42 7.27 -6.63
CA ALA A 425 -15.15 5.83 -6.67
C ALA A 425 -14.93 5.25 -5.26
N ALA A 426 -14.15 5.95 -4.41
CA ALA A 426 -14.00 5.59 -3.01
C ALA A 426 -15.34 5.65 -2.26
N GLY A 427 -16.12 6.73 -2.46
CA GLY A 427 -17.46 6.91 -1.89
C GLY A 427 -18.44 5.80 -2.30
N VAL A 428 -18.43 5.40 -3.56
CA VAL A 428 -19.23 4.26 -4.07
C VAL A 428 -18.81 2.95 -3.41
N THR A 429 -17.51 2.70 -3.24
CA THR A 429 -17.02 1.53 -2.52
C THR A 429 -17.54 1.50 -1.07
N LEU A 430 -17.46 2.62 -0.36
CA LEU A 430 -17.98 2.73 1.01
C LEU A 430 -19.50 2.62 1.06
N GLY A 431 -20.21 3.30 0.17
CA GLY A 431 -21.67 3.29 0.09
C GLY A 431 -22.24 1.91 -0.24
N THR A 432 -21.62 1.18 -1.17
CA THR A 432 -22.01 -0.21 -1.47
C THR A 432 -21.74 -1.15 -0.30
N GLY A 433 -20.64 -0.95 0.44
CA GLY A 433 -20.35 -1.65 1.69
C GLY A 433 -21.43 -1.40 2.75
N ALA A 434 -21.77 -0.14 3.00
CA ALA A 434 -22.83 0.23 3.95
C ALA A 434 -24.18 -0.36 3.55
N LEU A 435 -24.56 -0.27 2.28
CA LEU A 435 -25.80 -0.84 1.75
C LEU A 435 -25.84 -2.38 1.93
N MET A 436 -24.75 -3.06 1.57
CA MET A 436 -24.65 -4.51 1.70
C MET A 436 -24.79 -4.96 3.17
N TYR A 437 -24.18 -4.21 4.10
CA TYR A 437 -24.32 -4.47 5.51
C TYR A 437 -25.78 -4.34 5.97
N HIS A 438 -26.44 -3.24 5.63
CA HIS A 438 -27.80 -2.98 6.05
C HIS A 438 -28.82 -3.96 5.46
N VAL A 439 -28.67 -4.34 4.18
CA VAL A 439 -29.64 -5.19 3.48
C VAL A 439 -29.48 -6.67 3.86
N ARG A 440 -28.24 -7.16 3.99
CA ARG A 440 -27.99 -8.61 4.14
C ARG A 440 -27.47 -9.05 5.50
N LEU A 441 -26.81 -8.19 6.24
CA LEU A 441 -26.03 -8.60 7.41
C LEU A 441 -26.58 -8.07 8.72
N ARG A 442 -27.26 -6.93 8.73
CA ARG A 442 -27.80 -6.33 9.96
C ARG A 442 -28.71 -7.27 10.76
N SER A 443 -29.51 -8.10 10.06
CA SER A 443 -30.40 -9.09 10.68
C SER A 443 -29.72 -10.40 11.10
N ARG A 444 -28.48 -10.63 10.65
CA ARG A 444 -27.71 -11.85 10.91
C ARG A 444 -26.56 -11.66 11.89
N THR A 445 -26.13 -10.43 12.11
CA THR A 445 -25.08 -10.13 13.08
C THR A 445 -25.70 -10.14 14.47
N PRO A 446 -25.22 -10.98 15.42
CA PRO A 446 -25.66 -10.90 16.82
C PRO A 446 -25.42 -9.48 17.32
N GLN A 447 -26.43 -8.87 17.97
CA GLN A 447 -26.33 -7.50 18.50
C GLN A 447 -25.25 -7.37 19.60
N ASN A 448 -24.79 -8.50 20.12
CA ASN A 448 -23.66 -8.61 21.04
C ASN A 448 -22.82 -9.81 20.56
N PRO A 449 -21.74 -9.60 19.81
CA PRO A 449 -20.75 -10.65 19.67
C PRO A 449 -20.18 -10.85 21.07
N THR A 450 -20.56 -11.94 21.73
CA THR A 450 -19.83 -12.48 22.88
C THR A 450 -18.44 -12.84 22.38
N ILE A 451 -17.56 -11.83 22.39
CA ILE A 451 -16.14 -11.96 22.04
C ILE A 451 -15.43 -12.45 23.32
N GLU A 452 -15.84 -13.61 23.79
CA GLU A 452 -15.14 -14.32 24.86
C GLU A 452 -14.14 -15.36 24.32
N ASN A 453 -14.06 -15.55 23.00
CA ASN A 453 -13.19 -16.58 22.41
C ASN A 453 -12.33 -16.03 21.24
N TYR A 454 -11.55 -14.98 21.53
CA TYR A 454 -10.35 -14.69 20.72
C TYR A 454 -9.28 -14.05 21.60
#